data_249ed28305b658de4a863d049e015143
#
_entry.id   249ed28305b658de4a863d049e015143
#
_cell.length_a   1.000
_cell.length_b   1.000
_cell.length_c   1.000
_cell.angle_alpha   90.00
_cell.angle_beta   90.00
_cell.angle_gamma   90.00
#
_symmetry.space_group_name_H-M   'P 1'
#
loop_
_entity.id
_entity.type
_entity.pdbx_description
1 polymer ?
#
loop_
_entity_poly.entity_id
_entity_poly.type
_entity_poly.pdbx_seq_one_letter_code
_entity_poly.pdbx_strand_id
1 'polypeptide(L)'
;MTARAFPLAGLVIAHDSSPGDATRVSDLVRTLADVGASPVVVALAPEVDAPAGGRVVRTRANGSAIAAIRLGMAQLTNTVAAAVLLAPFRAQRTSLVALLALVDAAKRDDRAIVAFANASLDESALLLPRDVWLELVTVGESGMDAIAARRRVLRVDVETG
;
A
#
# COMPACT_ATOMS: atom_id res chain seq x y z
N MET A 1 -27.31 14.27 2.94
CA MET A 1 -26.73 13.00 3.40
C MET A 1 -25.24 13.00 3.11
N THR A 2 -24.45 13.00 4.15
CA THR A 2 -23.01 13.00 4.00
C THR A 2 -22.51 11.58 3.72
N ALA A 3 -21.63 11.45 2.73
CA ALA A 3 -20.99 10.17 2.47
C ALA A 3 -20.23 9.75 3.72
N ARG A 4 -20.32 8.47 4.07
CA ARG A 4 -19.58 7.92 5.19
C ARG A 4 -18.08 8.03 4.90
N ALA A 5 -17.34 8.65 5.81
CA ALA A 5 -15.90 8.77 5.66
C ALA A 5 -15.27 7.37 5.68
N PHE A 6 -14.32 7.15 4.78
CA PHE A 6 -13.52 5.93 4.75
C PHE A 6 -12.07 6.32 5.02
N PRO A 7 -11.64 6.34 6.30
CA PRO A 7 -10.30 6.76 6.64
C PRO A 7 -9.27 5.80 6.03
N LEU A 8 -8.39 6.32 5.20
CA LEU A 8 -7.44 5.54 4.43
C LEU A 8 -6.03 6.06 4.73
N ALA A 9 -5.10 5.14 5.01
CA ALA A 9 -3.68 5.43 5.05
C ALA A 9 -3.02 4.88 3.79
N GLY A 10 -1.81 5.34 3.50
CA GLY A 10 -1.03 4.85 2.36
C GLY A 10 0.33 4.34 2.81
N LEU A 11 0.82 3.34 2.10
CA LEU A 11 2.17 2.80 2.33
C LEU A 11 2.82 2.50 1.00
N VAL A 12 3.88 3.22 0.68
CA VAL A 12 4.69 2.98 -0.51
C VAL A 12 5.87 2.09 -0.11
N ILE A 13 6.04 0.99 -0.82
CA ILE A 13 7.15 0.06 -0.62
C ILE A 13 8.22 0.37 -1.65
N ALA A 14 9.33 0.94 -1.21
CA ALA A 14 10.42 1.38 -2.07
C ALA A 14 11.79 0.96 -1.50
N HIS A 15 11.83 -0.20 -0.85
CA HIS A 15 13.05 -0.72 -0.23
C HIS A 15 14.14 -1.05 -1.25
N ASP A 16 13.75 -1.41 -2.46
CA ASP A 16 14.66 -1.77 -3.56
C ASP A 16 14.83 -0.64 -4.58
N SER A 17 14.44 0.58 -4.21
CA SER A 17 14.63 1.74 -5.09
C SER A 17 16.09 2.20 -5.08
N SER A 18 16.47 2.90 -6.15
CA SER A 18 17.78 3.54 -6.29
C SER A 18 17.59 5.05 -6.44
N PRO A 19 18.67 5.85 -6.36
CA PRO A 19 18.51 7.31 -6.47
C PRO A 19 17.78 7.77 -7.75
N GLY A 20 17.92 7.02 -8.84
CA GLY A 20 17.21 7.33 -10.09
C GLY A 20 15.70 7.12 -10.02
N ASP A 21 15.19 6.45 -9.01
CA ASP A 21 13.77 6.18 -8.84
C ASP A 21 13.02 7.24 -8.02
N ALA A 22 13.71 8.27 -7.55
CA ALA A 22 13.13 9.26 -6.62
C ALA A 22 11.88 9.94 -7.18
N THR A 23 11.86 10.28 -8.46
CA THR A 23 10.70 10.92 -9.10
C THR A 23 9.51 9.97 -9.12
N ARG A 24 9.76 8.70 -9.46
CA ARG A 24 8.70 7.69 -9.51
C ARG A 24 8.08 7.46 -8.13
N VAL A 25 8.91 7.41 -7.10
CA VAL A 25 8.45 7.30 -5.72
C VAL A 25 7.62 8.52 -5.33
N SER A 26 8.10 9.73 -5.63
CA SER A 26 7.38 10.97 -5.34
C SER A 26 6.02 11.02 -6.03
N ASP A 27 5.96 10.60 -7.29
CA ASP A 27 4.70 10.60 -8.04
C ASP A 27 3.69 9.63 -7.41
N LEU A 28 4.15 8.48 -6.95
CA LEU A 28 3.28 7.52 -6.30
C LEU A 28 2.76 8.06 -4.95
N VAL A 29 3.61 8.71 -4.16
CA VAL A 29 3.19 9.36 -2.92
C VAL A 29 2.09 10.37 -3.18
N ARG A 30 2.27 11.20 -4.21
CA ARG A 30 1.27 12.19 -4.60
C ARG A 30 -0.04 11.53 -5.02
N THR A 31 0.03 10.47 -5.80
CA THR A 31 -1.17 9.75 -6.25
C THR A 31 -1.93 9.16 -5.08
N LEU A 32 -1.22 8.56 -4.11
CA LEU A 32 -1.88 8.03 -2.91
C LEU A 32 -2.56 9.13 -2.11
N ALA A 33 -1.93 10.30 -1.98
CA ALA A 33 -2.53 11.44 -1.31
C ALA A 33 -3.78 11.93 -2.06
N ASP A 34 -3.73 11.95 -3.39
CA ASP A 34 -4.85 12.37 -4.21
C ASP A 34 -6.04 11.40 -4.11
N VAL A 35 -5.78 10.12 -3.86
CA VAL A 35 -6.84 9.13 -3.63
C VAL A 35 -7.50 9.34 -2.27
N GLY A 36 -6.86 10.06 -1.37
CA GLY A 36 -7.39 10.36 -0.04
C GLY A 36 -6.64 9.68 1.09
N ALA A 37 -5.49 9.08 0.81
CA ALA A 37 -4.69 8.44 1.85
C ALA A 37 -3.98 9.48 2.71
N SER A 38 -4.06 9.33 4.01
CA SER A 38 -3.40 10.20 4.99
C SER A 38 -3.27 9.47 6.32
N PRO A 39 -2.06 9.33 6.87
CA PRO A 39 -0.78 9.70 6.27
C PRO A 39 -0.36 8.75 5.15
N VAL A 40 0.60 9.18 4.35
CA VAL A 40 1.29 8.30 3.41
C VAL A 40 2.68 8.03 3.96
N VAL A 41 2.97 6.78 4.24
CA VAL A 41 4.27 6.33 4.74
C VAL A 41 5.06 5.74 3.58
N VAL A 42 6.34 6.02 3.52
CA VAL A 42 7.23 5.50 2.50
C VAL A 42 8.35 4.70 3.16
N ALA A 43 8.39 3.41 2.89
CA ALA A 43 9.50 2.55 3.29
C ALA A 43 10.57 2.65 2.19
N LEU A 44 11.55 3.52 2.40
CA LEU A 44 12.45 4.00 1.36
C LEU A 44 13.86 3.47 1.55
N ALA A 45 14.51 3.11 0.45
CA ALA A 45 15.91 2.68 0.46
C ALA A 45 16.83 3.79 1.03
N PRO A 46 18.00 3.40 1.63
CA PRO A 46 18.82 4.35 2.38
C PRO A 46 19.35 5.53 1.57
N GLU A 47 19.61 5.35 0.27
CA GLU A 47 20.28 6.35 -0.55
C GLU A 47 19.34 7.17 -1.42
N VAL A 48 18.04 6.98 -1.31
CA VAL A 48 17.07 7.67 -2.15
C VAL A 48 16.56 8.91 -1.41
N ASP A 49 16.47 10.03 -2.13
CA ASP A 49 15.95 11.27 -1.56
C ASP A 49 14.50 11.13 -1.12
N ALA A 50 14.19 11.70 0.02
CA ALA A 50 12.84 11.63 0.57
C ALA A 50 11.86 12.42 -0.30
N PRO A 51 10.70 11.82 -0.65
CA PRO A 51 9.68 12.55 -1.38
C PRO A 51 8.98 13.59 -0.49
N ALA A 52 8.51 14.66 -1.11
CA ALA A 52 7.69 15.63 -0.40
C ALA A 52 6.32 15.04 -0.07
N GLY A 53 5.80 15.35 1.10
CA GLY A 53 4.46 14.94 1.50
C GLY A 53 4.33 13.54 2.06
N GLY A 54 5.41 12.77 2.07
CA GLY A 54 5.41 11.43 2.65
C GLY A 54 6.16 11.38 3.98
N ARG A 55 5.75 10.48 4.85
CA ARG A 55 6.48 10.17 6.08
C ARG A 55 7.45 9.04 5.78
N VAL A 56 8.74 9.30 5.83
CA VAL A 56 9.75 8.33 5.38
C VAL A 56 10.23 7.47 6.55
N VAL A 57 10.29 6.16 6.30
CA VAL A 57 10.97 5.20 7.16
C VAL A 57 12.09 4.57 6.33
N ARG A 58 13.31 4.60 6.84
CA ARG A 58 14.44 4.06 6.09
C ARG A 58 14.55 2.56 6.28
N THR A 59 14.63 1.83 5.18
CA THR A 59 14.86 0.39 5.20
C THR A 59 16.37 0.11 5.23
N ARG A 60 16.72 -1.12 5.60
CA ARG A 60 18.12 -1.55 5.54
C ARG A 60 18.51 -1.85 4.10
N ALA A 61 19.78 -1.63 3.78
CA ALA A 61 20.32 -2.12 2.51
C ALA A 61 20.10 -3.64 2.43
N ASN A 62 19.64 -4.11 1.28
CA ASN A 62 19.32 -5.53 1.05
C ASN A 62 18.17 -6.08 1.92
N GLY A 63 17.34 -5.21 2.46
CA GLY A 63 16.15 -5.63 3.19
C GLY A 63 15.10 -6.25 2.29
N SER A 64 14.25 -7.12 2.84
CA SER A 64 13.17 -7.76 2.09
C SER A 64 11.94 -6.87 2.00
N ALA A 65 11.06 -7.19 1.05
CA ALA A 65 9.77 -6.49 0.93
C ALA A 65 8.94 -6.63 2.21
N ILE A 66 8.91 -7.81 2.81
CA ILE A 66 8.13 -8.04 4.03
C ILE A 66 8.68 -7.22 5.21
N ALA A 67 9.99 -7.07 5.31
CA ALA A 67 10.60 -6.23 6.33
C ALA A 67 10.21 -4.76 6.12
N ALA A 68 10.17 -4.30 4.87
CA ALA A 68 9.73 -2.94 4.54
C ALA A 68 8.27 -2.72 4.90
N ILE A 69 7.41 -3.69 4.61
CA ILE A 69 5.99 -3.63 4.97
C ILE A 69 5.82 -3.50 6.48
N ARG A 70 6.52 -4.33 7.25
CA ARG A 70 6.45 -4.28 8.72
C ARG A 70 6.89 -2.94 9.26
N LEU A 71 7.98 -2.40 8.72
CA LEU A 71 8.51 -1.11 9.14
C LEU A 71 7.50 0.01 8.89
N GLY A 72 6.90 0.00 7.70
CA GLY A 72 5.89 0.99 7.34
C GLY A 72 4.61 0.85 8.14
N MET A 73 4.13 -0.38 8.34
CA MET A 73 2.91 -0.62 9.11
C MET A 73 3.05 -0.20 10.57
N ALA A 74 4.26 -0.32 11.14
CA ALA A 74 4.51 0.13 12.51
C ALA A 74 4.23 1.64 12.67
N GLN A 75 4.40 2.42 11.62
CA GLN A 75 4.11 3.86 11.62
C GLN A 75 2.62 4.16 11.56
N LEU A 76 1.80 3.17 11.19
CA LEU A 76 0.36 3.36 10.99
C LEU A 76 -0.50 2.83 12.13
N THR A 77 0.10 2.11 13.10
CA THR A 77 -0.66 1.45 14.15
C THR A 77 -1.44 2.41 15.03
N ASN A 78 -0.96 3.63 15.18
CA ASN A 78 -1.61 4.65 16.01
C ASN A 78 -2.53 5.59 15.22
N THR A 79 -2.76 5.30 13.95
CA THR A 79 -3.68 6.09 13.13
C THR A 79 -5.10 5.58 13.29
N VAL A 80 -6.07 6.42 12.88
CA VAL A 80 -7.49 6.04 12.90
C VAL A 80 -7.95 5.43 11.57
N ALA A 81 -7.02 5.13 10.68
CA ALA A 81 -7.36 4.61 9.37
C ALA A 81 -8.04 3.23 9.48
N ALA A 82 -9.05 3.03 8.66
CA ALA A 82 -9.78 1.77 8.57
C ALA A 82 -9.10 0.77 7.61
N ALA A 83 -8.25 1.26 6.73
CA ALA A 83 -7.55 0.46 5.74
C ALA A 83 -6.25 1.14 5.32
N VAL A 84 -5.35 0.37 4.72
CA VAL A 84 -4.14 0.90 4.12
C VAL A 84 -4.09 0.53 2.64
N LEU A 85 -3.75 1.53 1.81
CA LEU A 85 -3.46 1.31 0.40
C LEU A 85 -1.96 1.10 0.26
N LEU A 86 -1.57 -0.14 0.04
CA LEU A 86 -0.18 -0.55 -0.02
C LEU A 86 0.24 -0.64 -1.49
N ALA A 87 1.29 0.05 -1.87
CA ALA A 87 1.73 0.10 -3.26
C ALA A 87 3.25 -0.03 -3.37
N PRO A 88 3.76 -1.12 -3.96
CA PRO A 88 5.16 -1.17 -4.37
C PRO A 88 5.43 -0.12 -5.44
N PHE A 89 6.57 0.58 -5.36
CA PHE A 89 6.85 1.65 -6.32
C PHE A 89 7.03 1.14 -7.75
N ARG A 90 7.35 -0.14 -7.90
CA ARG A 90 7.50 -0.76 -9.22
C ARG A 90 6.18 -1.32 -9.77
N ALA A 91 5.10 -1.25 -8.98
CA ALA A 91 3.82 -1.81 -9.41
C ALA A 91 3.30 -1.10 -10.65
N GLN A 92 2.60 -1.85 -11.46
CA GLN A 92 1.78 -1.31 -12.55
C GLN A 92 0.41 -0.92 -12.00
N ARG A 93 -0.38 -0.23 -12.80
CA ARG A 93 -1.75 0.15 -12.42
C ARG A 93 -1.79 1.02 -11.16
N THR A 94 -0.88 1.96 -11.06
CA THR A 94 -0.83 2.91 -9.94
C THR A 94 -1.38 4.29 -10.33
N SER A 95 -2.14 4.38 -11.40
CA SER A 95 -2.81 5.62 -11.77
C SER A 95 -3.90 5.97 -10.76
N LEU A 96 -4.29 7.23 -10.72
CA LEU A 96 -5.35 7.69 -9.83
C LEU A 96 -6.64 6.89 -10.06
N VAL A 97 -7.02 6.66 -11.31
CA VAL A 97 -8.24 5.91 -11.64
C VAL A 97 -8.17 4.48 -11.14
N ALA A 98 -7.02 3.81 -11.32
CA ALA A 98 -6.86 2.43 -10.86
C ALA A 98 -6.95 2.33 -9.33
N LEU A 99 -6.26 3.22 -8.62
CA LEU A 99 -6.27 3.20 -7.16
C LEU A 99 -7.63 3.58 -6.59
N LEU A 100 -8.35 4.51 -7.22
CA LEU A 100 -9.71 4.82 -6.81
C LEU A 100 -10.64 3.62 -6.95
N ALA A 101 -10.43 2.78 -7.96
CA ALA A 101 -11.24 1.57 -8.14
C ALA A 101 -11.04 0.60 -6.95
N LEU A 102 -9.82 0.47 -6.43
CA LEU A 102 -9.58 -0.33 -5.23
C LEU A 102 -10.32 0.24 -4.02
N VAL A 103 -10.26 1.55 -3.84
CA VAL A 103 -10.90 2.22 -2.71
C VAL A 103 -12.42 2.09 -2.80
N ASP A 104 -12.99 2.26 -3.98
CA ASP A 104 -14.44 2.12 -4.16
C ASP A 104 -14.92 0.70 -3.86
N ALA A 105 -14.15 -0.30 -4.25
CA ALA A 105 -14.47 -1.68 -3.91
C ALA A 105 -14.39 -1.92 -2.39
N ALA A 106 -13.41 -1.32 -1.73
CA ALA A 106 -13.25 -1.45 -0.28
C ALA A 106 -14.41 -0.81 0.47
N LYS A 107 -14.97 0.27 -0.04
CA LYS A 107 -16.14 0.92 0.57
C LYS A 107 -17.39 0.03 0.53
N ARG A 108 -17.45 -0.88 -0.45
CA ARG A 108 -18.55 -1.84 -0.56
C ARG A 108 -18.33 -3.09 0.28
N ASP A 109 -17.08 -3.42 0.57
CA ASP A 109 -16.72 -4.58 1.40
C ASP A 109 -15.47 -4.22 2.21
N ASP A 110 -15.68 -3.65 3.38
CA ASP A 110 -14.60 -3.10 4.20
C ASP A 110 -13.80 -4.16 4.96
N ARG A 111 -14.13 -5.43 4.80
CA ARG A 111 -13.42 -6.54 5.43
C ARG A 111 -12.59 -7.37 4.46
N ALA A 112 -12.73 -7.13 3.17
CA ALA A 112 -11.98 -7.86 2.16
C ALA A 112 -10.62 -7.20 1.89
N ILE A 113 -9.65 -8.03 1.54
CA ILE A 113 -8.44 -7.55 0.86
C ILE A 113 -8.87 -7.22 -0.56
N VAL A 114 -8.53 -6.04 -1.06
CA VAL A 114 -8.89 -5.64 -2.43
C VAL A 114 -7.63 -5.63 -3.29
N ALA A 115 -7.68 -6.34 -4.39
CA ALA A 115 -6.57 -6.48 -5.32
C ALA A 115 -7.06 -6.36 -6.76
N PHE A 116 -6.15 -6.10 -7.68
CA PHE A 116 -6.49 -6.11 -9.10
C PHE A 116 -6.64 -7.55 -9.62
N ALA A 117 -7.52 -7.72 -10.59
CA ALA A 117 -7.69 -9.00 -11.27
C ALA A 117 -6.39 -9.39 -11.97
N ASN A 118 -6.04 -10.67 -11.90
CA ASN A 118 -4.86 -11.24 -12.56
C ASN A 118 -3.52 -10.66 -12.11
N ALA A 119 -3.47 -10.03 -10.95
CA ALA A 119 -2.25 -9.44 -10.41
C ALA A 119 -1.70 -10.29 -9.28
N SER A 120 -0.37 -10.35 -9.17
CA SER A 120 0.31 -10.93 -8.03
C SER A 120 0.10 -10.02 -6.81
N LEU A 121 -0.25 -10.59 -5.67
CA LEU A 121 -0.45 -9.82 -4.45
C LEU A 121 0.83 -9.16 -3.95
N ASP A 122 1.98 -9.78 -4.21
CA ASP A 122 3.26 -9.26 -3.73
C ASP A 122 3.84 -8.17 -4.64
N GLU A 123 3.35 -8.04 -5.86
CA GLU A 123 3.92 -7.14 -6.86
C GLU A 123 2.97 -6.03 -7.30
N SER A 124 1.79 -5.97 -6.74
CA SER A 124 0.77 -5.00 -7.15
C SER A 124 0.26 -4.19 -5.97
N ALA A 125 -0.44 -3.10 -6.26
CA ALA A 125 -1.11 -2.34 -5.23
C ALA A 125 -2.25 -3.16 -4.63
N LEU A 126 -2.39 -3.05 -3.32
CA LEU A 126 -3.42 -3.75 -2.55
C LEU A 126 -4.08 -2.79 -1.57
N LEU A 127 -5.33 -3.05 -1.26
CA LEU A 127 -5.97 -2.38 -0.14
C LEU A 127 -6.24 -3.41 0.95
N LEU A 128 -5.73 -3.13 2.15
CA LEU A 128 -5.76 -4.05 3.28
C LEU A 128 -6.61 -3.46 4.40
N PRO A 129 -7.70 -4.14 4.81
CA PRO A 129 -8.50 -3.68 5.93
C PRO A 129 -7.71 -3.78 7.24
N ARG A 130 -8.09 -2.96 8.21
CA ARG A 130 -7.33 -2.84 9.46
C ARG A 130 -7.18 -4.15 10.22
N ASP A 131 -8.17 -5.03 10.19
CA ASP A 131 -8.11 -6.29 10.90
C ASP A 131 -7.06 -7.26 10.32
N VAL A 132 -6.55 -6.98 9.12
CA VAL A 132 -5.45 -7.74 8.53
C VAL A 132 -4.08 -7.24 9.00
N TRP A 133 -4.00 -6.01 9.50
CA TRP A 133 -2.70 -5.39 9.80
C TRP A 133 -1.89 -6.17 10.84
N LEU A 134 -2.55 -6.72 11.84
CA LEU A 134 -1.86 -7.51 12.86
C LEU A 134 -1.21 -8.75 12.25
N GLU A 135 -1.87 -9.38 11.29
CA GLU A 135 -1.30 -10.53 10.58
C GLU A 135 -0.06 -10.14 9.78
N LEU A 136 -0.03 -8.93 9.21
CA LEU A 136 1.14 -8.44 8.49
C LEU A 136 2.37 -8.31 9.40
N VAL A 137 2.16 -7.93 10.65
CA VAL A 137 3.26 -7.74 11.60
C VAL A 137 3.80 -9.09 12.08
N THR A 138 2.95 -10.10 12.12
CA THR A 138 3.30 -11.42 12.66
C THR A 138 3.61 -12.47 11.60
N VAL A 139 3.23 -12.22 10.32
CA VAL A 139 3.49 -13.17 9.26
C VAL A 139 5.02 -13.27 9.01
N GLY A 140 5.48 -14.48 8.77
CA GLY A 140 6.87 -14.71 8.40
C GLY A 140 7.13 -14.34 6.94
N GLU A 141 8.14 -14.95 6.33
CA GLU A 141 8.51 -14.67 4.95
C GLU A 141 7.52 -15.22 3.91
N SER A 142 6.42 -15.82 4.39
CA SER A 142 5.38 -16.39 3.52
C SER A 142 4.63 -15.34 2.68
N GLY A 143 4.77 -14.06 3.02
CA GLY A 143 4.21 -12.97 2.24
C GLY A 143 2.69 -12.87 2.29
N MET A 144 2.16 -12.10 1.36
CA MET A 144 0.73 -11.80 1.30
C MET A 144 -0.12 -13.01 0.93
N ASP A 145 0.43 -13.99 0.22
CA ASP A 145 -0.34 -15.16 -0.20
C ASP A 145 -0.82 -15.98 0.99
N ALA A 146 0.00 -16.07 2.05
CA ALA A 146 -0.39 -16.80 3.26
C ALA A 146 -1.56 -16.11 3.98
N ILE A 147 -1.59 -14.79 3.98
CA ILE A 147 -2.69 -14.02 4.58
C ILE A 147 -3.93 -14.16 3.72
N ALA A 148 -3.79 -14.01 2.41
CA ALA A 148 -4.90 -14.09 1.46
C ALA A 148 -5.57 -15.46 1.47
N ALA A 149 -4.84 -16.52 1.75
CA ALA A 149 -5.40 -17.88 1.83
C ALA A 149 -6.44 -18.03 2.95
N ARG A 150 -6.38 -17.14 3.96
CA ARG A 150 -7.28 -17.18 5.11
C ARG A 150 -8.30 -16.04 5.12
N ARG A 151 -8.29 -15.21 4.09
CA ARG A 151 -9.13 -14.00 4.02
C ARG A 151 -9.84 -13.95 2.68
N ARG A 152 -10.96 -13.23 2.66
CA ARG A 152 -11.64 -12.95 1.40
C ARG A 152 -10.85 -11.92 0.62
N VAL A 153 -10.61 -12.22 -0.66
CA VAL A 153 -9.94 -11.30 -1.57
C VAL A 153 -10.94 -10.89 -2.65
N LEU A 154 -11.16 -9.59 -2.75
CA LEU A 154 -12.02 -9.02 -3.79
C LEU A 154 -11.14 -8.57 -4.94
N ARG A 155 -11.35 -9.13 -6.12
CA ARG A 155 -10.59 -8.80 -7.31
C ARG A 155 -11.31 -7.74 -8.13
N VAL A 156 -10.59 -6.71 -8.51
CA VAL A 156 -11.14 -5.58 -9.27
C VAL A 156 -10.50 -5.58 -10.65
N ASP A 157 -11.35 -5.57 -11.66
CA ASP A 157 -10.89 -5.47 -13.04
C ASP A 157 -10.85 -4.00 -13.44
N VAL A 158 -9.67 -3.53 -13.86
CA VAL A 158 -9.48 -2.14 -14.27
C VAL A 158 -8.79 -2.16 -15.62
N GLU A 159 -9.32 -1.37 -16.55
CA GLU A 159 -8.68 -1.21 -17.85
C GLU A 159 -7.30 -0.62 -17.67
N THR A 160 -6.32 -1.23 -18.35
CA THR A 160 -4.97 -0.70 -18.38
C THR A 160 -4.96 0.52 -19.27
N GLY A 161 -4.87 1.68 -18.64
CA GLY A 161 -4.80 2.92 -19.38
C GLY A 161 -3.41 3.52 -19.33
#